data_b2bcf2f15ee70ce7ad5ea6ec0afd17bf
#
_entry.id   b2bcf2f15ee70ce7ad5ea6ec0afd17bf
#
_cell.length_a   1.000
_cell.length_b   1.000
_cell.length_c   1.000
_cell.angle_alpha   90.00
_cell.angle_beta   90.00
_cell.angle_gamma   90.00
#
_symmetry.space_group_name_H-M   'P 1'
#
loop_
_entity.id
_entity.type
_entity.pdbx_description
1 polymer ?
#
loop_
_entity_poly.entity_id
_entity_poly.type
_entity_poly.pdbx_seq_one_letter_code
_entity_poly.pdbx_strand_id
1 'polypeptide(L)'
;EIAQCLVGSEMCIRDRNGKVRKNDEVIIIGDLSLGTAEQTNELLTRLNGRLYLITGNHDRFVRQPEFHTSRFTWIKPYEELSDNKRKVVLCHYPIMCYNGQYRLDEEGNPKTYMLYGHVHDTQDQRLLEQFREITRNTKTINASGEEQSIPCNMINCFCMYSDYEPLTLDEWIELNKRR
;
A
#
# COMPACT_ATOMS: atom_id res chain seq x y z
N GLU A 1 9.12 -11.12 12.36
CA GLU A 1 8.66 -12.54 12.31
C GLU A 1 7.18 -12.67 11.91
N ILE A 2 6.34 -11.72 12.25
CA ILE A 2 4.89 -11.82 11.99
C ILE A 2 4.55 -11.53 10.52
N ALA A 3 5.31 -10.68 9.84
CA ALA A 3 5.15 -10.43 8.40
C ALA A 3 5.41 -11.69 7.54
N GLN A 4 6.20 -12.63 8.04
CA GLN A 4 6.43 -13.95 7.41
C GLN A 4 5.18 -14.83 7.37
N CYS A 5 4.26 -14.64 8.30
CA CYS A 5 3.03 -15.44 8.37
C CYS A 5 2.02 -15.09 7.29
N LEU A 6 2.23 -13.99 6.56
CA LEU A 6 1.22 -13.30 5.83
C LEU A 6 0.80 -13.90 4.52
N VAL A 7 1.72 -14.45 3.78
CA VAL A 7 1.41 -14.99 2.46
C VAL A 7 1.64 -16.51 2.41
N GLY A 8 2.32 -17.07 3.39
CA GLY A 8 2.73 -18.48 3.41
C GLY A 8 1.84 -19.42 4.21
N SER A 9 0.90 -18.95 5.03
CA SER A 9 0.00 -19.86 5.73
C SER A 9 -1.20 -20.24 4.85
N GLU A 10 -1.62 -21.50 4.91
CA GLU A 10 -2.78 -22.02 4.18
C GLU A 10 -4.04 -21.17 4.45
N MET A 11 -4.22 -20.73 5.69
CA MET A 11 -5.36 -19.94 6.12
C MET A 11 -5.37 -18.57 5.45
N CYS A 12 -4.23 -17.86 5.44
CA CYS A 12 -4.13 -16.53 4.82
C CYS A 12 -4.34 -16.59 3.31
N ILE A 13 -3.81 -17.61 2.62
CA ILE A 13 -4.02 -17.82 1.19
C ILE A 13 -5.49 -18.07 0.90
N ARG A 14 -6.14 -18.93 1.68
CA ARG A 14 -7.56 -19.26 1.52
C ARG A 14 -8.45 -18.04 1.73
N ASP A 15 -8.23 -17.28 2.80
CA ASP A 15 -9.07 -16.14 3.15
C ASP A 15 -8.90 -15.01 2.13
N ARG A 16 -7.65 -14.74 1.71
CA ARG A 16 -7.36 -13.85 0.58
C ARG A 16 -8.06 -14.28 -0.70
N ASN A 17 -7.96 -15.55 -1.07
CA ASN A 17 -8.56 -16.08 -2.30
C ASN A 17 -10.10 -16.17 -2.21
N GLY A 18 -10.66 -16.19 -1.01
CA GLY A 18 -12.11 -16.05 -0.79
C GLY A 18 -12.62 -14.67 -1.20
N LYS A 19 -11.81 -13.63 -1.02
CA LYS A 19 -12.15 -12.24 -1.38
C LYS A 19 -11.72 -11.89 -2.81
N VAL A 20 -10.58 -12.38 -3.27
CA VAL A 20 -9.98 -12.06 -4.59
C VAL A 20 -10.43 -13.07 -5.64
N ARG A 21 -11.05 -12.57 -6.70
CA ARG A 21 -11.45 -13.35 -7.88
C ARG A 21 -10.32 -13.41 -8.92
N LYS A 22 -10.44 -14.30 -9.89
CA LYS A 22 -9.42 -14.54 -10.94
C LYS A 22 -9.05 -13.29 -11.74
N ASN A 23 -10.00 -12.41 -12.00
CA ASN A 23 -9.79 -11.21 -12.83
C ASN A 23 -9.56 -9.93 -12.03
N ASP A 24 -9.61 -9.99 -10.71
CA ASP A 24 -9.36 -8.82 -9.86
C ASP A 24 -7.90 -8.40 -9.94
N GLU A 25 -7.64 -7.11 -9.83
CA GLU A 25 -6.29 -6.54 -9.78
C GLU A 25 -5.85 -6.40 -8.34
N VAL A 26 -4.69 -6.95 -8.02
CA VAL A 26 -4.14 -6.94 -6.66
C VAL A 26 -2.75 -6.36 -6.66
N ILE A 27 -2.60 -5.26 -5.95
CA ILE A 27 -1.31 -4.59 -5.77
C ILE A 27 -0.75 -4.98 -4.41
N ILE A 28 0.45 -5.54 -4.41
CA ILE A 28 1.20 -5.89 -3.21
C ILE A 28 2.19 -4.78 -2.93
N ILE A 29 2.14 -4.19 -1.73
CA ILE A 29 2.98 -3.03 -1.37
C ILE A 29 4.23 -3.50 -0.62
N GLY A 30 5.00 -4.37 -1.26
CA GLY A 30 6.30 -4.86 -0.81
C GLY A 30 6.27 -5.94 0.27
N ASP A 31 7.45 -6.53 0.44
CA ASP A 31 7.71 -7.58 1.42
C ASP A 31 6.77 -8.79 1.28
N LEU A 32 6.55 -9.20 0.01
CA LEU A 32 5.70 -10.33 -0.32
C LEU A 32 6.20 -11.64 0.28
N SER A 33 7.51 -11.88 0.23
CA SER A 33 8.11 -13.14 0.66
C SER A 33 9.54 -12.95 1.16
N LEU A 34 9.87 -13.68 2.23
CA LEU A 34 11.26 -13.83 2.72
C LEU A 34 11.91 -15.13 2.19
N GLY A 35 11.17 -15.90 1.40
CA GLY A 35 11.64 -17.16 0.83
C GLY A 35 12.58 -16.98 -0.37
N THR A 36 13.04 -18.12 -0.88
CA THR A 36 13.78 -18.16 -2.16
C THR A 36 12.87 -17.89 -3.35
N ALA A 37 13.46 -17.72 -4.54
CA ALA A 37 12.70 -17.56 -5.79
C ALA A 37 11.75 -18.74 -6.03
N GLU A 38 12.23 -19.99 -5.83
CA GLU A 38 11.43 -21.20 -6.03
C GLU A 38 10.22 -21.24 -5.07
N GLN A 39 10.46 -20.98 -3.78
CA GLN A 39 9.40 -20.95 -2.78
C GLN A 39 8.37 -19.86 -3.10
N THR A 40 8.85 -18.69 -3.56
CA THR A 40 7.97 -17.59 -3.95
C THR A 40 7.19 -17.91 -5.22
N ASN A 41 7.83 -18.56 -6.22
CA ASN A 41 7.14 -19.01 -7.44
C ASN A 41 6.01 -20.00 -7.09
N GLU A 42 6.27 -20.97 -6.22
CA GLU A 42 5.26 -21.92 -5.75
C GLU A 42 4.08 -21.20 -5.08
N LEU A 43 4.37 -20.28 -4.14
CA LEU A 43 3.37 -19.46 -3.49
C LEU A 43 2.49 -18.73 -4.50
N LEU A 44 3.11 -18.07 -5.49
CA LEU A 44 2.41 -17.28 -6.50
C LEU A 44 1.45 -18.10 -7.36
N THR A 45 1.68 -19.41 -7.57
CA THR A 45 0.75 -20.27 -8.29
C THR A 45 -0.59 -20.43 -7.59
N ARG A 46 -0.62 -20.20 -6.30
CA ARG A 46 -1.78 -20.39 -5.42
C ARG A 46 -2.61 -19.13 -5.21
N LEU A 47 -2.11 -17.97 -5.62
CA LEU A 47 -2.79 -16.69 -5.41
C LEU A 47 -3.71 -16.35 -6.58
N ASN A 48 -4.97 -16.00 -6.29
CA ASN A 48 -5.91 -15.48 -7.27
C ASN A 48 -5.58 -14.02 -7.66
N GLY A 49 -6.12 -13.58 -8.80
CA GLY A 49 -6.04 -12.22 -9.30
C GLY A 49 -4.85 -11.96 -10.23
N ARG A 50 -4.87 -10.84 -10.90
CA ARG A 50 -3.74 -10.26 -11.64
C ARG A 50 -2.86 -9.50 -10.67
N LEU A 51 -1.61 -9.92 -10.53
CA LEU A 51 -0.72 -9.41 -9.50
C LEU A 51 0.16 -8.28 -10.00
N TYR A 52 0.38 -7.31 -9.15
CA TYR A 52 1.25 -6.17 -9.30
C TYR A 52 2.10 -6.04 -8.05
N LEU A 53 3.39 -5.76 -8.17
CA LEU A 53 4.30 -5.68 -7.03
C LEU A 53 5.00 -4.32 -6.97
N ILE A 54 4.80 -3.61 -5.87
CA ILE A 54 5.74 -2.58 -5.41
C ILE A 54 6.80 -3.31 -4.59
N THR A 55 8.07 -3.21 -4.98
CA THR A 55 9.15 -3.96 -4.30
C THR A 55 9.46 -3.37 -2.93
N GLY A 56 9.51 -4.25 -1.92
CA GLY A 56 10.01 -3.95 -0.59
C GLY A 56 11.48 -4.32 -0.40
N ASN A 57 12.01 -4.03 0.78
CA ASN A 57 13.43 -4.32 1.09
C ASN A 57 13.69 -5.82 1.31
N HIS A 58 12.67 -6.59 1.60
CA HIS A 58 12.77 -8.04 1.77
C HIS A 58 12.49 -8.85 0.50
N ASP A 59 12.00 -8.25 -0.57
CA ASP A 59 11.70 -8.92 -1.84
C ASP A 59 12.97 -9.26 -2.64
N ARG A 60 13.95 -9.88 -1.99
CA ARG A 60 15.26 -10.25 -2.58
C ARG A 60 15.14 -11.28 -3.69
N PHE A 61 14.09 -12.10 -3.66
CA PHE A 61 13.78 -13.11 -4.66
C PHE A 61 13.64 -12.52 -6.07
N VAL A 62 13.20 -11.26 -6.19
CA VAL A 62 13.03 -10.58 -7.50
C VAL A 62 14.34 -10.50 -8.30
N ARG A 63 15.50 -10.54 -7.62
CA ARG A 63 16.83 -10.47 -8.24
C ARG A 63 17.44 -11.84 -8.52
N GLN A 64 16.78 -12.92 -8.13
CA GLN A 64 17.28 -14.28 -8.34
C GLN A 64 16.91 -14.77 -9.75
N PRO A 65 17.84 -15.43 -10.48
CA PRO A 65 17.58 -15.89 -11.86
C PRO A 65 16.40 -16.86 -11.99
N GLU A 66 16.14 -17.61 -10.93
CA GLU A 66 15.07 -18.63 -10.87
C GLU A 66 13.67 -18.00 -10.68
N PHE A 67 13.60 -16.70 -10.43
CA PHE A 67 12.31 -16.04 -10.21
C PHE A 67 11.54 -15.80 -11.51
N HIS A 68 10.28 -16.22 -11.53
CA HIS A 68 9.39 -16.07 -12.68
C HIS A 68 8.58 -14.78 -12.59
N THR A 69 9.02 -13.72 -13.23
CA THR A 69 8.34 -12.42 -13.23
C THR A 69 6.99 -12.43 -13.95
N SER A 70 6.74 -13.44 -14.81
CA SER A 70 5.54 -13.56 -15.65
C SER A 70 4.22 -13.66 -14.88
N ARG A 71 4.28 -13.93 -13.57
CA ARG A 71 3.11 -13.95 -12.70
C ARG A 71 2.62 -12.53 -12.34
N PHE A 72 3.47 -11.54 -12.53
CA PHE A 72 3.14 -10.13 -12.30
C PHE A 72 2.91 -9.39 -13.60
N THR A 73 1.92 -8.51 -13.61
CA THR A 73 1.71 -7.57 -14.73
C THR A 73 2.83 -6.54 -14.77
N TRP A 74 3.28 -6.06 -13.60
CA TRP A 74 4.51 -5.30 -13.44
C TRP A 74 5.10 -5.46 -12.03
N ILE A 75 6.41 -5.17 -11.93
CA ILE A 75 7.17 -5.08 -10.69
C ILE A 75 7.90 -3.75 -10.71
N LYS A 76 7.65 -2.89 -9.74
CA LYS A 76 8.20 -1.52 -9.68
C LYS A 76 8.50 -1.13 -8.23
N PRO A 77 9.47 -0.24 -7.98
CA PRO A 77 9.71 0.30 -6.63
C PRO A 77 8.74 1.42 -6.24
N TYR A 78 8.11 2.03 -7.23
CA TYR A 78 7.19 3.16 -7.11
C TYR A 78 6.21 3.17 -8.28
N GLU A 79 4.98 3.57 -8.04
CA GLU A 79 3.97 3.77 -9.10
C GLU A 79 2.96 4.86 -8.67
N GLU A 80 2.45 5.57 -9.66
CA GLU A 80 1.28 6.43 -9.52
C GLU A 80 0.18 5.93 -10.44
N LEU A 81 -0.99 5.70 -9.89
CA LEU A 81 -2.14 5.24 -10.66
C LEU A 81 -3.39 6.06 -10.33
N SER A 82 -4.44 5.84 -11.10
CA SER A 82 -5.74 6.47 -10.87
C SER A 82 -6.76 5.43 -10.44
N ASP A 83 -7.47 5.71 -9.35
CA ASP A 83 -8.62 4.95 -8.88
C ASP A 83 -9.81 5.89 -8.65
N ASN A 84 -10.90 5.71 -9.40
CA ASN A 84 -12.12 6.52 -9.30
C ASN A 84 -11.84 8.04 -9.28
N LYS A 85 -11.01 8.54 -10.22
CA LYS A 85 -10.59 9.95 -10.33
C LYS A 85 -9.68 10.44 -9.19
N ARG A 86 -9.28 9.57 -8.28
CA ARG A 86 -8.27 9.84 -7.25
C ARG A 86 -6.91 9.36 -7.73
N LYS A 87 -5.87 10.09 -7.40
CA LYS A 87 -4.48 9.64 -7.60
C LYS A 87 -4.09 8.76 -6.41
N VAL A 88 -3.45 7.66 -6.69
CA VAL A 88 -2.86 6.78 -5.67
C VAL A 88 -1.36 6.68 -5.92
N VAL A 89 -0.59 7.13 -4.96
CA VAL A 89 0.87 7.00 -4.93
C VAL A 89 1.23 5.74 -4.16
N LEU A 90 2.00 4.88 -4.77
CA LEU A 90 2.38 3.58 -4.21
C LEU A 90 3.89 3.49 -4.03
N CYS A 91 4.33 3.25 -2.82
CA CYS A 91 5.72 2.95 -2.48
C CYS A 91 5.74 2.07 -1.23
N HIS A 92 6.70 1.15 -1.16
CA HIS A 92 6.85 0.34 0.05
C HIS A 92 7.21 1.21 1.27
N TYR A 93 8.06 2.23 1.06
CA TYR A 93 8.41 3.19 2.09
C TYR A 93 7.43 4.36 2.16
N PRO A 94 7.16 4.91 3.35
CA PRO A 94 6.33 6.11 3.49
C PRO A 94 7.02 7.34 2.87
N ILE A 95 6.32 8.03 1.98
CA ILE A 95 6.79 9.29 1.37
C ILE A 95 6.00 10.44 1.99
N MET A 96 6.67 11.24 2.82
CA MET A 96 6.03 12.32 3.60
C MET A 96 5.52 13.48 2.72
N CYS A 97 6.20 13.75 1.60
CA CYS A 97 5.84 14.82 0.66
C CYS A 97 5.67 14.20 -0.74
N TYR A 98 4.51 13.63 -1.00
CA TYR A 98 4.22 12.87 -2.23
C TYR A 98 3.57 13.74 -3.31
N ASN A 99 3.66 13.29 -4.55
CA ASN A 99 3.14 14.03 -5.70
C ASN A 99 1.62 14.21 -5.65
N GLY A 100 1.17 15.44 -5.75
CA GLY A 100 -0.25 15.80 -5.74
C GLY A 100 -0.91 15.82 -4.36
N GLN A 101 -0.13 15.79 -3.29
CA GLN A 101 -0.60 15.81 -1.89
C GLN A 101 -1.64 16.89 -1.60
N TYR A 102 -1.47 18.09 -2.16
CA TYR A 102 -2.33 19.25 -1.90
C TYR A 102 -3.61 19.29 -2.75
N ARG A 103 -3.86 18.26 -3.57
CA ARG A 103 -5.03 18.24 -4.45
C ARG A 103 -6.28 17.84 -3.69
N LEU A 104 -7.28 18.72 -3.75
CA LEU A 104 -8.64 18.49 -3.26
C LEU A 104 -9.61 18.52 -4.45
N ASP A 105 -10.77 17.92 -4.27
CA ASP A 105 -11.90 18.08 -5.18
C ASP A 105 -12.69 19.37 -4.87
N GLU A 106 -13.79 19.60 -5.60
CA GLU A 106 -14.64 20.78 -5.43
C GLU A 106 -15.36 20.80 -4.07
N GLU A 107 -15.48 19.64 -3.44
CA GLU A 107 -16.10 19.45 -2.12
C GLU A 107 -15.08 19.52 -0.98
N GLY A 108 -13.77 19.68 -1.28
CA GLY A 108 -12.69 19.71 -0.33
C GLY A 108 -12.17 18.34 0.10
N ASN A 109 -12.57 17.25 -0.58
CA ASN A 109 -12.06 15.93 -0.28
C ASN A 109 -10.68 15.68 -0.92
N PRO A 110 -9.84 14.85 -0.32
CA PRO A 110 -8.55 14.49 -0.88
C PRO A 110 -8.66 13.82 -2.25
N LYS A 111 -7.89 14.31 -3.22
CA LYS A 111 -7.75 13.68 -4.55
C LYS A 111 -6.51 12.81 -4.68
N THR A 112 -5.64 12.79 -3.68
CA THR A 112 -4.41 12.00 -3.72
C THR A 112 -4.18 11.29 -2.39
N TYR A 113 -3.87 10.01 -2.48
CA TYR A 113 -3.55 9.15 -1.33
C TYR A 113 -2.17 8.51 -1.53
N MET A 114 -1.38 8.43 -0.46
CA MET A 114 -0.11 7.71 -0.41
C MET A 114 -0.29 6.41 0.37
N LEU A 115 -0.13 5.27 -0.31
CA LEU A 115 -0.20 3.95 0.33
C LEU A 115 1.20 3.37 0.49
N TYR A 116 1.49 2.88 1.69
CA TYR A 116 2.81 2.37 2.05
C TYR A 116 2.73 1.16 3.00
N GLY A 117 3.85 0.47 3.15
CA GLY A 117 4.05 -0.61 4.10
C GLY A 117 5.25 -0.33 5.00
N HIS A 118 6.19 -1.27 5.12
CA HIS A 118 7.50 -1.20 5.75
C HIS A 118 7.51 -0.97 7.27
N VAL A 119 6.90 0.10 7.74
CA VAL A 119 7.00 0.55 9.14
C VAL A 119 6.15 -0.27 10.12
N HIS A 120 5.27 -1.15 9.63
CA HIS A 120 4.38 -1.98 10.44
C HIS A 120 3.66 -1.16 11.53
N ASP A 121 3.51 -1.73 12.75
CA ASP A 121 3.03 -1.05 13.96
C ASP A 121 4.21 -0.79 14.92
N THR A 122 5.16 0.04 14.47
CA THR A 122 6.40 0.32 15.19
C THR A 122 6.52 1.78 15.61
N GLN A 123 7.66 2.15 16.19
CA GLN A 123 7.97 3.54 16.53
C GLN A 123 7.95 4.45 15.27
N ASP A 124 8.34 3.93 14.10
CA ASP A 124 8.33 4.71 12.85
C ASP A 124 6.91 5.09 12.44
N GLN A 125 5.92 4.19 12.64
CA GLN A 125 4.51 4.52 12.43
C GLN A 125 4.05 5.65 13.36
N ARG A 126 4.47 5.67 14.62
CA ARG A 126 4.15 6.74 15.56
C ARG A 126 4.74 8.08 15.14
N LEU A 127 5.95 8.10 14.58
CA LEU A 127 6.55 9.32 14.02
C LEU A 127 5.75 9.84 12.81
N LEU A 128 5.25 8.95 11.95
CA LEU A 128 4.38 9.32 10.84
C LEU A 128 3.04 9.89 11.32
N GLU A 129 2.48 9.37 12.40
CA GLU A 129 1.26 9.91 13.01
C GLU A 129 1.50 11.31 13.58
N GLN A 130 2.64 11.55 14.21
CA GLN A 130 3.05 12.89 14.65
C GLN A 130 3.21 13.84 13.46
N PHE A 131 3.81 13.39 12.36
CA PHE A 131 3.89 14.19 11.14
C PHE A 131 2.49 14.54 10.59
N ARG A 132 1.56 13.59 10.55
CA ARG A 132 0.17 13.85 10.16
C ARG A 132 -0.50 14.89 11.04
N GLU A 133 -0.25 14.85 12.35
CA GLU A 133 -0.76 15.84 13.30
C GLU A 133 -0.15 17.23 13.06
N ILE A 134 1.16 17.31 12.82
CA ILE A 134 1.83 18.57 12.45
C ILE A 134 1.19 19.15 11.18
N THR A 135 0.93 18.33 10.15
CA THR A 135 0.33 18.81 8.91
C THR A 135 -1.10 19.35 9.11
N ARG A 136 -1.89 18.73 9.97
CA ARG A 136 -3.24 19.23 10.30
C ARG A 136 -3.21 20.59 10.97
N ASN A 137 -2.21 20.83 11.81
CA ASN A 137 -2.06 22.07 12.57
C ASN A 137 -1.29 23.16 11.82
N THR A 138 -0.58 22.79 10.74
CA THR A 138 0.14 23.75 9.89
C THR A 138 -0.81 24.35 8.88
N LYS A 139 -0.88 25.68 8.83
CA LYS A 139 -1.69 26.41 7.87
C LYS A 139 -0.86 26.80 6.65
N THR A 140 -1.48 26.72 5.49
CA THR A 140 -0.95 27.22 4.22
C THR A 140 -2.03 28.03 3.50
N ILE A 141 -1.63 28.87 2.56
CA ILE A 141 -2.55 29.63 1.72
C ILE A 141 -2.75 28.86 0.41
N ASN A 142 -3.98 28.56 0.04
CA ASN A 142 -4.32 27.92 -1.23
C ASN A 142 -4.25 28.91 -2.40
N ALA A 143 -4.48 28.42 -3.63
CA ALA A 143 -4.47 29.26 -4.82
C ALA A 143 -5.57 30.36 -4.84
N SER A 144 -6.62 30.18 -4.06
CA SER A 144 -7.72 31.15 -3.88
C SER A 144 -7.44 32.17 -2.78
N GLY A 145 -6.29 32.11 -2.11
CA GLY A 145 -5.93 33.01 -1.02
C GLY A 145 -6.52 32.65 0.35
N GLU A 146 -7.10 31.47 0.50
CA GLU A 146 -7.74 31.00 1.73
C GLU A 146 -6.78 30.15 2.56
N GLU A 147 -6.87 30.26 3.89
CA GLU A 147 -6.15 29.38 4.80
C GLU A 147 -6.72 27.97 4.77
N GLN A 148 -5.83 27.00 4.64
CA GLN A 148 -6.17 25.58 4.78
C GLN A 148 -5.07 24.81 5.50
N SER A 149 -5.40 23.67 6.09
CA SER A 149 -4.41 22.74 6.62
C SER A 149 -3.68 22.03 5.46
N ILE A 150 -2.46 21.57 5.74
CA ILE A 150 -1.73 20.75 4.76
C ILE A 150 -2.39 19.37 4.67
N PRO A 151 -2.92 18.94 3.51
CA PRO A 151 -3.46 17.60 3.36
C PRO A 151 -2.35 16.55 3.51
N CYS A 152 -2.64 15.51 4.29
CA CYS A 152 -1.73 14.38 4.47
C CYS A 152 -2.54 13.08 4.54
N ASN A 153 -2.73 12.46 3.39
CA ASN A 153 -3.57 11.27 3.22
C ASN A 153 -2.68 10.05 3.01
N MET A 154 -1.84 9.77 4.00
CA MET A 154 -0.96 8.61 4.06
C MET A 154 -1.67 7.46 4.77
N ILE A 155 -1.65 6.28 4.15
CA ILE A 155 -2.31 5.08 4.66
C ILE A 155 -1.27 3.98 4.77
N ASN A 156 -1.05 3.49 5.99
CA ASN A 156 -0.24 2.31 6.24
C ASN A 156 -1.07 1.05 5.92
N CYS A 157 -0.69 0.36 4.84
CA CYS A 157 -1.34 -0.87 4.39
C CYS A 157 -0.74 -2.12 5.06
N PHE A 158 -0.32 -2.00 6.31
CA PHE A 158 0.14 -3.15 7.07
C PHE A 158 -0.99 -4.16 7.24
N CYS A 159 -0.76 -5.34 6.76
CA CYS A 159 -1.77 -6.39 6.60
C CYS A 159 -2.46 -6.84 7.90
N MET A 160 -1.79 -6.73 9.06
CA MET A 160 -2.44 -6.99 10.34
C MET A 160 -3.57 -6.00 10.66
N TYR A 161 -3.55 -4.82 10.06
CA TYR A 161 -4.62 -3.85 10.22
C TYR A 161 -5.90 -4.23 9.47
N SER A 162 -5.79 -5.08 8.47
CA SER A 162 -6.88 -5.59 7.65
C SER A 162 -7.20 -7.07 7.91
N ASP A 163 -6.75 -7.62 9.04
CA ASP A 163 -6.86 -9.04 9.35
C ASP A 163 -6.39 -9.94 8.19
N TYR A 164 -5.31 -9.48 7.51
CA TYR A 164 -4.70 -10.14 6.35
C TYR A 164 -5.56 -10.19 5.08
N GLU A 165 -6.67 -9.47 5.04
CA GLU A 165 -7.49 -9.37 3.85
C GLU A 165 -7.00 -8.24 2.92
N PRO A 166 -7.02 -8.45 1.60
CA PRO A 166 -6.86 -7.38 0.64
C PRO A 166 -8.02 -6.39 0.73
N LEU A 167 -7.72 -5.10 0.81
CA LEU A 167 -8.73 -4.05 0.87
C LEU A 167 -8.67 -3.17 -0.38
N THR A 168 -9.82 -2.67 -0.82
CA THR A 168 -9.93 -1.60 -1.79
C THR A 168 -9.44 -0.27 -1.19
N LEU A 169 -9.19 0.74 -2.03
CA LEU A 169 -8.82 2.07 -1.53
C LEU A 169 -9.89 2.64 -0.58
N ASP A 170 -11.17 2.45 -0.89
CA ASP A 170 -12.27 2.95 -0.06
C ASP A 170 -12.29 2.26 1.31
N GLU A 171 -12.12 0.95 1.35
CA GLU A 171 -12.02 0.19 2.61
C GLU A 171 -10.80 0.65 3.43
N TRP A 172 -9.63 0.89 2.79
CA TRP A 172 -8.45 1.42 3.46
C TRP A 172 -8.67 2.83 4.02
N ILE A 173 -9.35 3.71 3.28
CA ILE A 173 -9.70 5.07 3.74
C ILE A 173 -10.59 4.98 4.98
N GLU A 174 -11.63 4.16 4.95
CA GLU A 174 -12.54 4.00 6.08
C GLU A 174 -11.84 3.38 7.30
N LEU A 175 -10.99 2.38 7.11
CA LEU A 175 -10.21 1.78 8.19
C LEU A 175 -9.25 2.81 8.82
N ASN A 176 -8.58 3.62 8.00
CA ASN A 176 -7.63 4.63 8.46
C ASN A 176 -8.29 5.80 9.22
N LYS A 177 -9.57 6.09 8.97
CA LYS A 177 -10.34 7.09 9.74
C LYS A 177 -10.66 6.64 11.17
N ARG A 178 -10.78 5.32 11.37
CA ARG A 178 -11.14 4.72 12.67
C ARG A 178 -9.95 4.49 13.59
N ARG A 179 -8.77 4.58 13.05
CA ARG A 179 -7.48 4.40 13.73
C ARG A 179 -6.85 5.74 14.05
#